data_976a9432e433206f7f20547083e08407
#
_entry.id   976a9432e433206f7f20547083e08407
#
_cell.length_a   1.000
_cell.length_b   1.000
_cell.length_c   1.000
_cell.angle_alpha   90.00
_cell.angle_beta   90.00
_cell.angle_gamma   90.00
#
_symmetry.space_group_name_H-M   'P 1'
#
loop_
_entity.id
_entity.type
_entity.pdbx_description
1 polymer ?
#
loop_
_entity_poly.entity_id
_entity_poly.type
_entity_poly.pdbx_seq_one_letter_code
_entity_poly.pdbx_strand_id
1 'polypeptide(L)'
;MPNNLGSEHLAVIKVVGVGGGGTNAVNRMVEAGVKGVEFIAVNTDRQALLMSDADKTIHIGEDLTRGLGAGANPEVGAQAAEESRDEIREALAEADMVFVTAGEGGGTGTGAAPIVAEIAREEIGALTVGIVTKPFSFEGRTRRNQAEQGVDLLSQNVDTLIVIPNDRLLEVVDKKTSMLDAFRIADDTLRQGIQGVTDLITI
;
A
#
# COMPACT_ATOMS: atom_id res chain seq x y z
N MET A 1 -17.63 -45.49 3.43
CA MET A 1 -16.55 -44.55 3.85
C MET A 1 -16.71 -43.31 3.02
N PRO A 2 -17.17 -42.17 3.55
CA PRO A 2 -17.23 -40.95 2.78
C PRO A 2 -15.82 -40.37 2.69
N ASN A 3 -15.34 -40.17 1.47
CA ASN A 3 -14.12 -39.46 1.17
C ASN A 3 -14.29 -38.01 1.66
N ASN A 4 -13.63 -37.71 2.75
CA ASN A 4 -13.40 -36.32 3.17
C ASN A 4 -12.30 -35.76 2.25
N LEU A 5 -12.68 -35.34 1.04
CA LEU A 5 -11.87 -34.44 0.25
C LEU A 5 -11.87 -33.13 1.03
N GLY A 6 -10.77 -32.88 1.74
CA GLY A 6 -10.57 -31.65 2.46
C GLY A 6 -10.86 -30.49 1.50
N SER A 7 -11.76 -29.60 1.90
CA SER A 7 -11.89 -28.31 1.24
C SER A 7 -10.50 -27.69 1.25
N GLU A 8 -9.85 -27.61 0.10
CA GLU A 8 -8.64 -26.82 -0.06
C GLU A 8 -8.99 -25.41 0.39
N HIS A 9 -8.53 -25.05 1.57
CA HIS A 9 -8.72 -23.72 2.09
C HIS A 9 -7.77 -22.81 1.31
N LEU A 10 -8.31 -22.12 0.30
CA LEU A 10 -7.55 -21.13 -0.46
C LEU A 10 -7.20 -19.98 0.48
N ALA A 11 -5.93 -19.59 0.49
CA ALA A 11 -5.46 -18.48 1.28
C ALA A 11 -6.19 -17.18 0.88
N VAL A 12 -6.69 -16.44 1.87
CA VAL A 12 -7.30 -15.14 1.68
C VAL A 12 -6.20 -14.09 1.69
N ILE A 13 -5.93 -13.50 0.53
CA ILE A 13 -4.89 -12.49 0.33
C ILE A 13 -5.54 -11.15 0.07
N LYS A 14 -5.15 -10.14 0.83
CA LYS A 14 -5.61 -8.76 0.65
C LYS A 14 -4.42 -7.85 0.35
N VAL A 15 -4.62 -6.95 -0.60
CA VAL A 15 -3.63 -5.94 -0.99
C VAL A 15 -4.19 -4.58 -0.62
N VAL A 16 -3.53 -3.87 0.27
CA VAL A 16 -3.92 -2.55 0.74
C VAL A 16 -2.99 -1.51 0.16
N GLY A 17 -3.50 -0.67 -0.71
CA GLY A 17 -2.80 0.52 -1.22
C GLY A 17 -3.10 1.72 -0.32
N VAL A 18 -2.07 2.33 0.25
CA VAL A 18 -2.18 3.42 1.21
C VAL A 18 -1.63 4.71 0.62
N GLY A 19 -2.44 5.76 0.64
CA GLY A 19 -2.08 7.06 0.08
C GLY A 19 -2.10 7.09 -1.44
N GLY A 20 -1.59 8.16 -2.03
CA GLY A 20 -1.62 8.36 -3.48
C GLY A 20 -0.86 7.30 -4.26
N GLY A 21 0.38 7.03 -3.88
CA GLY A 21 1.20 6.01 -4.55
C GLY A 21 0.63 4.60 -4.41
N GLY A 22 0.18 4.25 -3.22
CA GLY A 22 -0.44 2.94 -2.97
C GLY A 22 -1.77 2.75 -3.71
N THR A 23 -2.61 3.77 -3.74
CA THR A 23 -3.88 3.76 -4.49
C THR A 23 -3.63 3.62 -5.99
N ASN A 24 -2.65 4.34 -6.54
CA ASN A 24 -2.26 4.22 -7.94
C ASN A 24 -1.72 2.82 -8.26
N ALA A 25 -0.91 2.25 -7.38
CA ALA A 25 -0.39 0.90 -7.56
C ALA A 25 -1.53 -0.13 -7.61
N VAL A 26 -2.51 -0.03 -6.73
CA VAL A 26 -3.71 -0.89 -6.74
C VAL A 26 -4.47 -0.74 -8.05
N ASN A 27 -4.69 0.47 -8.54
CA ASN A 27 -5.38 0.68 -9.82
C ASN A 27 -4.64 -0.03 -10.96
N ARG A 28 -3.31 0.03 -10.99
CA ARG A 28 -2.51 -0.68 -12.01
C ARG A 28 -2.60 -2.19 -11.90
N MET A 29 -2.70 -2.72 -10.68
CA MET A 29 -2.90 -4.16 -10.46
C MET A 29 -4.24 -4.63 -11.00
N VAL A 30 -5.30 -3.86 -10.77
CA VAL A 30 -6.63 -4.14 -11.31
C VAL A 30 -6.62 -4.07 -12.83
N GLU A 31 -6.04 -3.04 -13.42
CA GLU A 31 -5.87 -2.88 -14.88
C GLU A 31 -5.08 -4.03 -15.50
N ALA A 32 -4.04 -4.51 -14.81
CA ALA A 32 -3.21 -5.62 -15.27
C ALA A 32 -3.89 -6.99 -15.11
N GLY A 33 -5.07 -7.04 -14.51
CA GLY A 33 -5.83 -8.28 -14.32
C GLY A 33 -5.26 -9.21 -13.26
N VAL A 34 -4.56 -8.69 -12.26
CA VAL A 34 -4.08 -9.48 -11.11
C VAL A 34 -5.28 -10.08 -10.39
N LYS A 35 -5.29 -11.40 -10.22
CA LYS A 35 -6.41 -12.16 -9.65
C LYS A 35 -5.99 -12.91 -8.38
N GLY A 36 -6.98 -13.43 -7.66
CA GLY A 36 -6.75 -14.22 -6.46
C GLY A 36 -6.52 -13.39 -5.20
N VAL A 37 -6.70 -12.09 -5.27
CA VAL A 37 -6.55 -11.15 -4.15
C VAL A 37 -7.71 -10.17 -4.10
N GLU A 38 -8.02 -9.66 -2.91
CA GLU A 38 -8.93 -8.53 -2.72
C GLU A 38 -8.12 -7.24 -2.63
N PHE A 39 -8.51 -6.23 -3.40
CA PHE A 39 -7.87 -4.93 -3.41
C PHE A 39 -8.61 -3.93 -2.52
N ILE A 40 -7.86 -3.25 -1.66
CA ILE A 40 -8.37 -2.23 -0.74
C ILE A 40 -7.55 -0.96 -0.94
N ALA A 41 -8.20 0.17 -1.18
CA ALA A 41 -7.57 1.48 -1.26
C ALA A 41 -7.90 2.29 -0.01
N VAL A 42 -6.86 2.78 0.65
CA VAL A 42 -6.97 3.62 1.87
C VAL A 42 -6.34 4.97 1.59
N ASN A 43 -7.10 6.03 1.71
CA ASN A 43 -6.59 7.38 1.45
C ASN A 43 -7.34 8.43 2.27
N THR A 44 -6.69 9.57 2.50
CA THR A 44 -7.28 10.80 3.05
C THR A 44 -7.86 11.68 1.94
N ASP A 45 -7.49 11.46 0.69
CA ASP A 45 -7.97 12.18 -0.48
C ASP A 45 -9.21 11.47 -1.05
N ARG A 46 -10.38 12.10 -0.86
CA ARG A 46 -11.65 11.56 -1.33
C ARG A 46 -11.73 11.45 -2.84
N GLN A 47 -11.16 12.40 -3.57
CA GLN A 47 -11.18 12.39 -5.03
C GLN A 47 -10.38 11.22 -5.59
N ALA A 48 -9.22 10.92 -5.02
CA ALA A 48 -8.43 9.78 -5.41
C ALA A 48 -9.20 8.46 -5.19
N LEU A 49 -9.95 8.33 -4.10
CA LEU A 49 -10.76 7.15 -3.83
C LEU A 49 -11.94 7.00 -4.80
N LEU A 50 -12.56 8.09 -5.21
CA LEU A 50 -13.66 8.04 -6.21
C LEU A 50 -13.19 7.52 -7.57
N MET A 51 -11.92 7.66 -7.87
CA MET A 51 -11.32 7.19 -9.11
C MET A 51 -10.63 5.83 -8.96
N SER A 52 -10.72 5.21 -7.79
CA SER A 52 -10.09 3.92 -7.53
C SER A 52 -10.93 2.77 -8.07
N ASP A 53 -10.26 1.78 -8.67
CA ASP A 53 -10.83 0.53 -9.14
C ASP A 53 -10.72 -0.60 -8.10
N ALA A 54 -10.33 -0.28 -6.86
CA ALA A 54 -10.23 -1.26 -5.79
C ALA A 54 -11.59 -1.88 -5.45
N ASP A 55 -11.58 -3.11 -4.97
CA ASP A 55 -12.80 -3.81 -4.53
C ASP A 55 -13.45 -3.09 -3.35
N LYS A 56 -12.64 -2.47 -2.49
CA LYS A 56 -13.07 -1.72 -1.33
C LYS A 56 -12.25 -0.45 -1.19
N THR A 57 -12.90 0.66 -0.84
CA THR A 57 -12.23 1.93 -0.54
C THR A 57 -12.54 2.36 0.89
N ILE A 58 -11.53 2.85 1.59
CA ILE A 58 -11.65 3.37 2.95
C ILE A 58 -11.14 4.81 2.96
N HIS A 59 -12.03 5.76 3.20
CA HIS A 59 -11.68 7.15 3.41
C HIS A 59 -11.32 7.35 4.88
N ILE A 60 -10.06 7.64 5.14
CA ILE A 60 -9.56 7.85 6.51
C ILE A 60 -9.41 9.34 6.82
N GLY A 61 -9.59 9.70 8.09
CA GLY A 61 -9.33 11.04 8.59
C GLY A 61 -10.27 12.11 8.05
N GLU A 62 -11.56 11.82 7.87
CA GLU A 62 -12.53 12.77 7.33
C GLU A 62 -12.63 14.05 8.17
N ASP A 63 -12.68 13.90 9.49
CA ASP A 63 -12.75 15.04 10.41
C ASP A 63 -11.46 15.86 10.41
N LEU A 64 -10.31 15.21 10.24
CA LEU A 64 -9.00 15.85 10.22
C LEU A 64 -8.70 16.61 8.91
N THR A 65 -9.06 16.00 7.77
CA THR A 65 -8.62 16.50 6.46
C THR A 65 -9.72 17.06 5.60
N ARG A 66 -10.97 16.82 5.95
CA ARG A 66 -12.17 17.18 5.15
C ARG A 66 -12.10 16.64 3.72
N GLY A 67 -11.43 15.51 3.53
CA GLY A 67 -11.26 14.88 2.23
C GLY A 67 -10.19 15.51 1.32
N LEU A 68 -9.39 16.45 1.83
CA LEU A 68 -8.38 17.17 1.06
C LEU A 68 -6.98 16.55 1.10
N GLY A 69 -6.81 15.44 1.82
CA GLY A 69 -5.52 14.81 1.98
C GLY A 69 -4.74 15.27 3.21
N ALA A 70 -3.60 14.63 3.47
CA ALA A 70 -2.79 14.87 4.68
C ALA A 70 -1.82 16.07 4.57
N GLY A 71 -1.80 16.79 3.45
CA GLY A 71 -0.93 17.94 3.25
C GLY A 71 0.57 17.62 3.40
N ALA A 72 1.00 16.47 2.93
CA ALA A 72 2.39 15.99 3.05
C ALA A 72 2.89 15.84 4.51
N ASN A 73 1.98 15.73 5.47
CA ASN A 73 2.30 15.57 6.89
C ASN A 73 2.02 14.12 7.36
N PRO A 74 3.06 13.32 7.67
CA PRO A 74 2.88 11.94 8.11
C PRO A 74 2.11 11.81 9.43
N GLU A 75 2.20 12.77 10.34
CA GLU A 75 1.44 12.74 11.61
C GLU A 75 -0.07 12.79 11.33
N VAL A 76 -0.49 13.63 10.38
CA VAL A 76 -1.90 13.69 9.95
C VAL A 76 -2.32 12.35 9.32
N GLY A 77 -1.47 11.75 8.50
CA GLY A 77 -1.72 10.41 7.94
C GLY A 77 -1.90 9.33 9.01
N ALA A 78 -1.03 9.32 10.02
CA ALA A 78 -1.11 8.39 11.15
C ALA A 78 -2.38 8.60 11.97
N GLN A 79 -2.69 9.83 12.33
CA GLN A 79 -3.92 10.16 13.07
C GLN A 79 -5.18 9.78 12.28
N ALA A 80 -5.18 10.00 10.97
CA ALA A 80 -6.28 9.62 10.10
C ALA A 80 -6.52 8.10 10.13
N ALA A 81 -5.45 7.31 10.07
CA ALA A 81 -5.56 5.85 10.17
C ALA A 81 -6.06 5.40 11.56
N GLU A 82 -5.59 6.02 12.64
CA GLU A 82 -6.07 5.72 13.99
C GLU A 82 -7.57 6.05 14.16
N GLU A 83 -8.04 7.16 13.61
CA GLU A 83 -9.47 7.51 13.61
C GLU A 83 -10.32 6.44 12.93
N SER A 84 -9.80 5.81 11.89
CA SER A 84 -10.50 4.81 11.09
C SER A 84 -10.05 3.36 11.40
N ARG A 85 -9.40 3.14 12.52
CA ARG A 85 -8.83 1.83 12.90
C ARG A 85 -9.85 0.68 12.82
N ASP A 86 -11.06 0.89 13.33
CA ASP A 86 -12.10 -0.13 13.34
C ASP A 86 -12.54 -0.51 11.94
N GLU A 87 -12.68 0.47 11.05
CA GLU A 87 -13.04 0.25 9.64
C GLU A 87 -11.93 -0.50 8.89
N ILE A 88 -10.67 -0.15 9.13
CA ILE A 88 -9.52 -0.85 8.55
C ILE A 88 -9.48 -2.30 9.03
N ARG A 89 -9.64 -2.52 10.33
CA ARG A 89 -9.66 -3.88 10.91
C ARG A 89 -10.77 -4.73 10.32
N GLU A 90 -11.97 -4.18 10.19
CA GLU A 90 -13.11 -4.87 9.60
C GLU A 90 -12.86 -5.26 8.14
N ALA A 91 -12.22 -4.37 7.37
CA ALA A 91 -11.86 -4.65 5.98
C ALA A 91 -10.78 -5.74 5.84
N LEU A 92 -9.91 -5.90 6.84
CA LEU A 92 -8.82 -6.89 6.84
C LEU A 92 -9.24 -8.22 7.50
N ALA A 93 -10.44 -8.31 8.04
CA ALA A 93 -10.92 -9.51 8.71
C ALA A 93 -10.76 -10.74 7.82
N GLU A 94 -10.42 -11.88 8.43
CA GLU A 94 -10.24 -13.19 7.78
C GLU A 94 -9.06 -13.28 6.78
N ALA A 95 -8.22 -12.24 6.64
CA ALA A 95 -7.04 -12.32 5.79
C ALA A 95 -6.00 -13.28 6.39
N ASP A 96 -5.46 -14.14 5.55
CA ASP A 96 -4.30 -14.98 5.88
C ASP A 96 -2.99 -14.24 5.60
N MET A 97 -3.00 -13.38 4.57
CA MET A 97 -1.86 -12.58 4.15
C MET A 97 -2.32 -11.19 3.73
N VAL A 98 -1.59 -10.17 4.15
CA VAL A 98 -1.84 -8.76 3.78
C VAL A 98 -0.57 -8.16 3.20
N PHE A 99 -0.69 -7.61 2.00
CA PHE A 99 0.31 -6.72 1.42
C PHE A 99 -0.08 -5.28 1.74
N VAL A 100 0.85 -4.52 2.28
CA VAL A 100 0.71 -3.07 2.48
C VAL A 100 1.65 -2.38 1.51
N THR A 101 1.10 -1.62 0.58
CA THR A 101 1.88 -0.91 -0.44
C THR A 101 1.66 0.59 -0.35
N ALA A 102 2.74 1.34 -0.43
CA ALA A 102 2.72 2.80 -0.35
C ALA A 102 3.94 3.40 -1.04
N GLY A 103 3.79 4.64 -1.49
CA GLY A 103 4.93 5.50 -1.80
C GLY A 103 5.33 6.25 -0.53
N GLU A 104 6.54 6.02 -0.04
CA GLU A 104 7.05 6.71 1.15
C GLU A 104 7.52 8.12 0.81
N GLY A 105 7.38 9.04 1.76
CA GLY A 105 7.80 10.44 1.66
C GLY A 105 6.67 11.46 1.68
N GLY A 106 5.43 11.03 1.41
CA GLY A 106 4.23 11.87 1.54
C GLY A 106 3.62 11.82 2.94
N GLY A 107 2.39 12.31 3.05
CA GLY A 107 1.69 12.34 4.34
C GLY A 107 0.95 11.04 4.64
N THR A 108 0.02 10.66 3.78
CA THR A 108 -0.87 9.53 4.03
C THR A 108 -0.14 8.20 3.98
N GLY A 109 0.59 7.92 2.90
CA GLY A 109 1.31 6.66 2.75
C GLY A 109 2.33 6.44 3.86
N THR A 110 3.14 7.45 4.14
CA THR A 110 4.19 7.40 5.17
C THR A 110 3.62 7.20 6.58
N GLY A 111 2.56 7.94 6.92
CA GLY A 111 1.98 7.92 8.27
C GLY A 111 1.00 6.78 8.50
N ALA A 112 0.15 6.47 7.54
CA ALA A 112 -0.92 5.49 7.70
C ALA A 112 -0.46 4.04 7.45
N ALA A 113 0.52 3.79 6.59
CA ALA A 113 0.96 2.44 6.27
C ALA A 113 1.42 1.64 7.50
N PRO A 114 2.21 2.21 8.45
CA PRO A 114 2.57 1.48 9.67
C PRO A 114 1.36 1.08 10.52
N ILE A 115 0.33 1.91 10.58
CA ILE A 115 -0.90 1.62 11.34
C ILE A 115 -1.68 0.48 10.68
N VAL A 116 -1.84 0.53 9.36
CA VAL A 116 -2.49 -0.56 8.60
C VAL A 116 -1.74 -1.87 8.81
N ALA A 117 -0.42 -1.86 8.74
CA ALA A 117 0.42 -3.04 8.95
C ALA A 117 0.29 -3.59 10.38
N GLU A 118 0.29 -2.73 11.38
CA GLU A 118 0.08 -3.12 12.78
C GLU A 118 -1.26 -3.84 12.95
N ILE A 119 -2.34 -3.29 12.41
CA ILE A 119 -3.67 -3.90 12.47
C ILE A 119 -3.65 -5.29 11.82
N ALA A 120 -3.06 -5.39 10.63
CA ALA A 120 -2.98 -6.66 9.90
C ALA A 120 -2.23 -7.74 10.69
N ARG A 121 -1.08 -7.39 11.25
CA ARG A 121 -0.22 -8.33 11.95
C ARG A 121 -0.71 -8.64 13.36
N GLU A 122 -1.01 -7.61 14.18
CA GLU A 122 -1.29 -7.77 15.59
C GLU A 122 -2.76 -8.07 15.89
N GLU A 123 -3.69 -7.46 15.17
CA GLU A 123 -5.12 -7.62 15.44
C GLU A 123 -5.76 -8.73 14.60
N ILE A 124 -5.36 -8.87 13.33
CA ILE A 124 -5.88 -9.91 12.43
C ILE A 124 -5.04 -11.19 12.51
N GLY A 125 -3.74 -11.06 12.78
CA GLY A 125 -2.82 -12.20 12.80
C GLY A 125 -2.42 -12.67 11.40
N ALA A 126 -2.54 -11.82 10.38
CA ALA A 126 -2.14 -12.13 9.03
C ALA A 126 -0.62 -12.02 8.84
N LEU A 127 -0.06 -12.85 7.96
CA LEU A 127 1.29 -12.62 7.46
C LEU A 127 1.30 -11.27 6.72
N THR A 128 2.11 -10.33 7.18
CA THR A 128 2.09 -8.95 6.70
C THR A 128 3.38 -8.61 5.96
N VAL A 129 3.26 -8.24 4.70
CA VAL A 129 4.37 -7.88 3.82
C VAL A 129 4.20 -6.43 3.38
N GLY A 130 5.21 -5.62 3.63
CA GLY A 130 5.28 -4.26 3.11
C GLY A 130 6.06 -4.22 1.81
N ILE A 131 5.53 -3.52 0.80
CA ILE A 131 6.24 -3.23 -0.45
C ILE A 131 6.07 -1.74 -0.72
N VAL A 132 7.15 -0.98 -0.61
CA VAL A 132 7.11 0.48 -0.67
C VAL A 132 8.21 1.04 -1.56
N THR A 133 8.00 2.25 -2.06
CA THR A 133 9.02 3.01 -2.79
C THR A 133 9.57 4.14 -1.91
N LYS A 134 10.87 4.46 -2.11
CA LYS A 134 11.47 5.70 -1.60
C LYS A 134 11.44 6.76 -2.70
N PRO A 135 11.27 8.05 -2.35
CA PRO A 135 11.14 9.12 -3.34
C PRO A 135 12.42 9.29 -4.17
N PHE A 136 12.25 9.84 -5.38
CA PHE A 136 13.36 10.28 -6.20
C PHE A 136 14.14 11.39 -5.48
N SER A 137 15.45 11.49 -5.73
CA SER A 137 16.30 12.52 -5.14
C SER A 137 15.81 13.93 -5.49
N PHE A 138 15.24 14.14 -6.68
CA PHE A 138 14.72 15.43 -7.10
C PHE A 138 13.46 15.87 -6.35
N GLU A 139 12.79 14.99 -5.61
CA GLU A 139 11.64 15.35 -4.79
C GLU A 139 12.02 16.13 -3.51
N GLY A 140 13.30 16.14 -3.18
CA GLY A 140 13.86 16.97 -2.12
C GLY A 140 14.14 16.23 -0.81
N ARG A 141 14.89 16.94 0.05
CA ARG A 141 15.38 16.39 1.32
C ARG A 141 14.26 16.10 2.32
N THR A 142 13.25 16.95 2.39
CA THR A 142 12.13 16.78 3.33
C THR A 142 11.39 15.46 3.07
N ARG A 143 11.09 15.16 1.81
CA ARG A 143 10.43 13.90 1.44
C ARG A 143 11.32 12.69 1.71
N ARG A 144 12.62 12.83 1.46
CA ARG A 144 13.59 11.77 1.76
C ARG A 144 13.62 11.45 3.26
N ASN A 145 13.71 12.46 4.11
CA ASN A 145 13.75 12.26 5.56
C ASN A 145 12.45 11.66 6.09
N GLN A 146 11.31 12.12 5.60
CA GLN A 146 10.02 11.54 5.95
C GLN A 146 9.93 10.07 5.51
N ALA A 147 10.42 9.76 4.32
CA ALA A 147 10.43 8.39 3.81
C ALA A 147 11.27 7.45 4.68
N GLU A 148 12.45 7.88 5.10
CA GLU A 148 13.32 7.08 5.97
C GLU A 148 12.66 6.79 7.32
N GLN A 149 12.04 7.79 7.94
CA GLN A 149 11.29 7.60 9.19
C GLN A 149 10.09 6.67 8.99
N GLY A 150 9.36 6.83 7.91
CA GLY A 150 8.22 5.97 7.57
C GLY A 150 8.62 4.52 7.33
N VAL A 151 9.71 4.29 6.62
CA VAL A 151 10.27 2.95 6.38
C VAL A 151 10.68 2.30 7.70
N ASP A 152 11.33 3.02 8.60
CA ASP A 152 11.73 2.51 9.91
C ASP A 152 10.51 2.09 10.74
N LEU A 153 9.47 2.92 10.79
CA LEU A 153 8.23 2.59 11.49
C LEU A 153 7.50 1.41 10.86
N LEU A 154 7.43 1.37 9.53
CA LEU A 154 6.79 0.27 8.83
C LEU A 154 7.53 -1.04 9.06
N SER A 155 8.87 -1.02 9.06
CA SER A 155 9.68 -2.23 9.29
C SER A 155 9.40 -2.90 10.63
N GLN A 156 9.00 -2.13 11.63
CA GLN A 156 8.64 -2.64 12.95
C GLN A 156 7.27 -3.33 12.99
N ASN A 157 6.45 -3.12 11.97
CA ASN A 157 5.05 -3.55 11.92
C ASN A 157 4.76 -4.58 10.82
N VAL A 158 5.77 -5.03 10.10
CA VAL A 158 5.64 -6.07 9.06
C VAL A 158 6.53 -7.26 9.35
N ASP A 159 6.19 -8.40 8.79
CA ASP A 159 7.03 -9.61 8.83
C ASP A 159 8.17 -9.53 7.82
N THR A 160 7.91 -8.92 6.67
CA THR A 160 8.89 -8.70 5.61
C THR A 160 8.65 -7.33 4.99
N LEU A 161 9.72 -6.58 4.73
CA LEU A 161 9.66 -5.29 4.06
C LEU A 161 10.55 -5.29 2.82
N ILE A 162 9.95 -4.96 1.67
CA ILE A 162 10.66 -4.72 0.42
C ILE A 162 10.63 -3.23 0.15
N VAL A 163 11.80 -2.62 0.04
CA VAL A 163 11.96 -1.19 -0.22
C VAL A 163 12.61 -1.00 -1.59
N ILE A 164 11.95 -0.25 -2.45
CA ILE A 164 12.40 0.04 -3.81
C ILE A 164 12.76 1.52 -3.91
N PRO A 165 14.07 1.87 -3.98
CA PRO A 165 14.46 3.26 -4.21
C PRO A 165 14.10 3.69 -5.63
N ASN A 166 13.28 4.74 -5.78
CA ASN A 166 12.89 5.23 -7.10
C ASN A 166 14.08 5.66 -7.95
N ASP A 167 15.16 6.16 -7.34
CA ASP A 167 16.38 6.53 -8.08
C ASP A 167 16.96 5.37 -8.90
N ARG A 168 16.79 4.13 -8.45
CA ARG A 168 17.21 2.94 -9.21
C ARG A 168 16.45 2.78 -10.51
N LEU A 169 15.24 3.26 -10.60
CA LEU A 169 14.43 3.20 -11.81
C LEU A 169 14.94 4.13 -12.89
N LEU A 170 15.63 5.23 -12.51
CA LEU A 170 16.25 6.17 -13.45
C LEU A 170 17.44 5.57 -14.17
N GLU A 171 18.08 4.54 -13.63
CA GLU A 171 19.22 3.85 -14.25
C GLU A 171 18.81 3.01 -15.48
N VAL A 172 17.53 2.62 -15.56
CA VAL A 172 17.01 1.73 -16.61
C VAL A 172 16.07 2.44 -17.59
N VAL A 173 15.78 3.73 -17.40
CA VAL A 173 14.89 4.50 -18.28
C VAL A 173 15.69 5.43 -19.20
N ASP A 174 15.07 5.82 -20.32
CA ASP A 174 15.66 6.78 -21.25
C ASP A 174 15.81 8.15 -20.59
N LYS A 175 16.88 8.88 -20.92
CA LYS A 175 17.13 10.26 -20.45
C LYS A 175 16.01 11.25 -20.85
N LYS A 176 15.19 10.89 -21.84
CA LYS A 176 14.03 11.68 -22.29
C LYS A 176 12.76 11.39 -21.49
N THR A 177 12.80 10.48 -20.50
CA THR A 177 11.64 10.15 -19.67
C THR A 177 11.21 11.37 -18.86
N SER A 178 9.94 11.73 -18.96
CA SER A 178 9.35 12.82 -18.17
C SER A 178 9.22 12.44 -16.69
N MET A 179 9.10 13.45 -15.82
CA MET A 179 8.82 13.20 -14.40
C MET A 179 7.53 12.41 -14.18
N LEU A 180 6.49 12.72 -14.95
CA LEU A 180 5.22 11.99 -14.88
C LEU A 180 5.39 10.52 -15.24
N ASP A 181 6.15 10.21 -16.28
CA ASP A 181 6.44 8.85 -16.69
C ASP A 181 7.30 8.12 -15.66
N ALA A 182 8.25 8.82 -15.02
CA ALA A 182 9.04 8.25 -13.94
C ALA A 182 8.16 7.83 -12.76
N PHE A 183 7.18 8.64 -12.36
CA PHE A 183 6.22 8.27 -11.30
C PHE A 183 5.34 7.09 -11.70
N ARG A 184 4.91 7.02 -12.95
CA ARG A 184 4.16 5.86 -13.46
C ARG A 184 4.98 4.57 -13.40
N ILE A 185 6.27 4.64 -13.71
CA ILE A 185 7.19 3.50 -13.61
C ILE A 185 7.33 3.07 -12.14
N ALA A 186 7.43 4.03 -11.21
CA ALA A 186 7.48 3.73 -9.78
C ALA A 186 6.22 2.99 -9.30
N ASP A 187 5.05 3.47 -9.67
CA ASP A 187 3.77 2.82 -9.34
C ASP A 187 3.69 1.41 -9.95
N ASP A 188 4.11 1.25 -11.19
CA ASP A 188 4.12 -0.05 -11.87
C ASP A 188 5.12 -1.04 -11.25
N THR A 189 6.21 -0.54 -10.70
CA THR A 189 7.19 -1.37 -9.98
C THR A 189 6.59 -1.96 -8.71
N LEU A 190 5.76 -1.21 -7.99
CA LEU A 190 5.00 -1.75 -6.85
C LEU A 190 4.07 -2.88 -7.30
N ARG A 191 3.37 -2.71 -8.42
CA ARG A 191 2.53 -3.76 -9.02
C ARG A 191 3.36 -5.01 -9.32
N GLN A 192 4.51 -4.87 -9.97
CA GLN A 192 5.36 -6.00 -10.33
C GLN A 192 5.83 -6.77 -9.09
N GLY A 193 6.20 -6.05 -8.02
CA GLY A 193 6.62 -6.67 -6.77
C GLY A 193 5.52 -7.52 -6.15
N ILE A 194 4.31 -7.00 -6.07
CA ILE A 194 3.17 -7.71 -5.49
C ILE A 194 2.74 -8.87 -6.39
N GLN A 195 2.67 -8.67 -7.69
CA GLN A 195 2.32 -9.73 -8.64
C GLN A 195 3.29 -10.90 -8.56
N GLY A 196 4.60 -10.62 -8.52
CA GLY A 196 5.61 -11.66 -8.42
C GLY A 196 5.46 -12.54 -7.17
N VAL A 197 5.16 -11.95 -6.02
CA VAL A 197 4.92 -12.71 -4.79
C VAL A 197 3.59 -13.45 -4.84
N THR A 198 2.54 -12.80 -5.34
CA THR A 198 1.20 -13.39 -5.46
C THR A 198 1.21 -14.59 -6.39
N ASP A 199 1.89 -14.51 -7.52
CA ASP A 199 2.02 -15.60 -8.49
C ASP A 199 2.70 -16.83 -7.87
N LEU A 200 3.66 -16.62 -6.97
CA LEU A 200 4.32 -17.72 -6.26
C LEU A 200 3.41 -18.42 -5.25
N ILE A 201 2.42 -17.73 -4.71
CA ILE A 201 1.53 -18.26 -3.66
C ILE A 201 0.30 -18.94 -4.27
N THR A 202 -0.15 -18.48 -5.43
CA THR A 202 -1.42 -18.93 -6.06
C THR A 202 -1.24 -20.02 -7.12
N ILE A 203 -0.03 -20.59 -7.29
CA ILE A 203 0.25 -21.73 -8.20
C ILE A 203 -0.25 -23.06 -7.60
#